data_145cf61f42fee6b3e930abfadc38c16d
#
_entry.id   145cf61f42fee6b3e930abfadc38c16d
#
_cell.length_a   1.000
_cell.length_b   1.000
_cell.length_c   1.000
_cell.angle_alpha   90.00
_cell.angle_beta   90.00
_cell.angle_gamma   90.00
#
_symmetry.space_group_name_H-M   'P 1'
#
loop_
_entity.id
_entity.type
_entity.pdbx_description
1 polymer ?
#
loop_
_entity_poly.entity_id
_entity_poly.type
_entity_poly.pdbx_seq_one_letter_code
_entity_poly.pdbx_strand_id
1 'polypeptide(L)'
;MRFFDIPKPSLDSTRQMFIELESDERASKIDLGIGIYRDKNGLAPVFKSVKTAEKILFEIETSKSYKTPAGNSKYCKNILDLVLGKAIIDERGDKIGSIQIPGAGSGLRIAGELIKNNLENKLISIPDPTWGQQPFMFKKSGLKVINHTYYNQENNFLDFDNMINDLKKLKSGDAILLHGCCHNPTGADLTVDQWEQVANICLKQGILPFIDLVYQGLGIGVEEDVLGIRKLVQIVPEVIITVSSSKTFGVYRDRCGLVAVITDVEKVKSNSLETMLSEIARELYFHPPDHAAETINILLEDEDLKYDWLVEIRSMQERIVSLRNKLANSLQEKQQT
;
A
#
# COMPACT_ATOMS: atom_id res chain seq x y z
N MET A 1 33.88 -16.58 1.35
CA MET A 1 33.50 -15.55 0.36
C MET A 1 34.07 -14.23 0.79
N ARG A 2 34.79 -13.52 -0.07
CA ARG A 2 35.35 -12.20 0.20
C ARG A 2 34.58 -11.17 -0.62
N PHE A 3 34.51 -9.90 -0.16
CA PHE A 3 33.70 -8.86 -0.81
C PHE A 3 34.05 -8.58 -2.29
N PHE A 4 35.27 -8.95 -2.74
CA PHE A 4 35.67 -8.78 -4.15
C PHE A 4 35.18 -9.90 -5.08
N ASP A 5 34.59 -10.97 -4.54
CA ASP A 5 33.97 -12.06 -5.32
C ASP A 5 32.44 -11.84 -5.49
N ILE A 6 31.95 -10.62 -5.19
CA ILE A 6 30.54 -10.29 -5.38
C ILE A 6 30.26 -10.25 -6.88
N PRO A 7 29.35 -11.11 -7.39
CA PRO A 7 28.95 -11.03 -8.79
C PRO A 7 28.39 -9.64 -9.09
N LYS A 8 28.68 -9.10 -10.26
CA LYS A 8 28.10 -7.81 -10.69
C LYS A 8 26.58 -7.95 -10.57
N PRO A 9 25.92 -7.18 -9.69
CA PRO A 9 24.48 -7.24 -9.59
C PRO A 9 23.88 -6.81 -10.94
N SER A 10 22.86 -7.52 -11.41
CA SER A 10 21.99 -6.97 -12.43
C SER A 10 21.40 -5.68 -11.84
N LEU A 11 21.56 -4.57 -12.53
CA LEU A 11 20.93 -3.32 -12.10
C LEU A 11 19.42 -3.58 -12.02
N ASP A 12 18.81 -3.23 -10.90
CA ASP A 12 17.37 -3.13 -10.78
C ASP A 12 16.85 -2.24 -11.91
N SER A 13 15.80 -2.66 -12.58
CA SER A 13 15.21 -1.95 -13.72
C SER A 13 14.91 -0.48 -13.41
N THR A 14 14.46 -0.19 -12.20
CA THR A 14 14.21 1.18 -11.72
C THR A 14 15.51 1.99 -11.67
N ARG A 15 16.59 1.41 -11.16
CA ARG A 15 17.90 2.08 -11.11
C ARG A 15 18.47 2.30 -12.51
N GLN A 16 18.33 1.32 -13.39
CA GLN A 16 18.75 1.45 -14.79
C GLN A 16 18.02 2.61 -15.48
N MET A 17 16.71 2.68 -15.31
CA MET A 17 15.87 3.73 -15.83
C MET A 17 16.26 5.14 -15.32
N PHE A 18 16.62 5.27 -14.03
CA PHE A 18 17.14 6.54 -13.50
C PHE A 18 18.42 6.97 -14.19
N ILE A 19 19.38 6.05 -14.38
CA ILE A 19 20.65 6.32 -15.05
C ILE A 19 20.40 6.76 -16.48
N GLU A 20 19.49 6.08 -17.19
CA GLU A 20 19.12 6.41 -18.56
C GLU A 20 18.44 7.80 -18.65
N LEU A 21 17.52 8.10 -17.73
CA LEU A 21 16.86 9.40 -17.67
C LEU A 21 17.83 10.56 -17.35
N GLU A 22 18.76 10.35 -16.43
CA GLU A 22 19.78 11.34 -16.09
C GLU A 22 20.74 11.59 -17.26
N SER A 23 21.11 10.54 -17.98
CA SER A 23 22.01 10.63 -19.15
C SER A 23 21.33 11.14 -20.42
N ASP A 24 20.00 11.24 -20.46
CA ASP A 24 19.26 11.75 -21.62
C ASP A 24 19.29 13.29 -21.63
N GLU A 25 20.02 13.87 -22.57
CA GLU A 25 20.17 15.32 -22.74
C GLU A 25 19.04 15.99 -23.53
N ARG A 26 18.06 15.22 -24.04
CA ARG A 26 16.96 15.76 -24.85
C ARG A 26 16.05 16.66 -24.01
N ALA A 27 15.78 17.87 -24.51
CA ALA A 27 14.88 18.82 -23.84
C ALA A 27 13.42 18.34 -23.78
N SER A 28 13.03 17.45 -24.70
CA SER A 28 11.67 16.91 -24.81
C SER A 28 11.44 15.61 -24.03
N LYS A 29 12.35 15.21 -23.13
CA LYS A 29 12.18 14.00 -22.31
C LYS A 29 11.02 14.13 -21.35
N ILE A 30 10.26 13.04 -21.19
CA ILE A 30 9.16 12.93 -20.24
C ILE A 30 9.44 11.76 -19.31
N ASP A 31 9.57 12.05 -18.01
CA ASP A 31 9.75 11.04 -16.97
C ASP A 31 8.40 10.43 -16.59
N LEU A 32 8.19 9.17 -16.98
CA LEU A 32 7.04 8.34 -16.59
C LEU A 32 7.46 7.12 -15.74
N GLY A 33 8.71 7.11 -15.29
CA GLY A 33 9.30 5.92 -14.66
C GLY A 33 8.89 5.70 -13.22
N ILE A 34 8.63 6.73 -12.46
CA ILE A 34 8.27 6.62 -11.04
C ILE A 34 6.84 7.11 -10.81
N GLY A 35 6.06 6.33 -10.06
CA GLY A 35 4.71 6.67 -9.63
C GLY A 35 4.70 7.80 -8.58
N ILE A 36 5.14 8.99 -8.96
CA ILE A 36 5.06 10.22 -8.19
C ILE A 36 4.12 11.17 -8.93
N TYR A 37 3.16 11.75 -8.21
CA TYR A 37 2.34 12.79 -8.81
C TYR A 37 3.20 14.00 -9.21
N ARG A 38 2.99 14.50 -10.43
CA ARG A 38 3.64 15.71 -10.93
C ARG A 38 2.57 16.72 -11.35
N ASP A 39 2.73 17.96 -10.92
CA ASP A 39 1.87 19.08 -11.33
C ASP A 39 2.11 19.49 -12.78
N LYS A 40 1.48 20.58 -13.23
CA LYS A 40 1.65 21.14 -14.58
C LYS A 40 3.07 21.63 -14.88
N ASN A 41 3.88 21.85 -13.86
CA ASN A 41 5.28 22.29 -13.97
C ASN A 41 6.26 21.12 -13.86
N GLY A 42 5.77 19.87 -13.76
CA GLY A 42 6.59 18.67 -13.57
C GLY A 42 7.13 18.47 -12.15
N LEU A 43 6.66 19.24 -11.18
CA LEU A 43 7.07 19.16 -9.79
C LEU A 43 6.15 18.24 -9.00
N ALA A 44 6.69 17.52 -8.00
CA ALA A 44 5.91 16.85 -6.97
C ALA A 44 5.58 17.88 -5.87
N PRO A 45 4.38 18.47 -5.86
CA PRO A 45 4.07 19.53 -4.90
C PRO A 45 3.92 18.95 -3.51
N VAL A 46 4.30 19.73 -2.50
CA VAL A 46 3.91 19.47 -1.10
C VAL A 46 2.52 20.05 -0.91
N PHE A 47 1.60 19.30 -0.34
CA PHE A 47 0.26 19.78 0.00
C PHE A 47 0.35 20.98 0.93
N LYS A 48 -0.52 21.97 0.74
CA LYS A 48 -0.57 23.15 1.61
C LYS A 48 -0.99 22.77 3.01
N SER A 49 -1.95 21.85 3.11
CA SER A 49 -2.41 21.27 4.38
C SER A 49 -1.26 20.59 5.14
N VAL A 50 -0.42 19.79 4.45
CA VAL A 50 0.78 19.19 5.03
C VAL A 50 1.76 20.25 5.49
N LYS A 51 2.06 21.28 4.68
CA LYS A 51 2.95 22.38 5.10
C LYS A 51 2.45 23.14 6.32
N THR A 52 1.14 23.33 6.43
CA THR A 52 0.55 23.99 7.60
C THR A 52 0.68 23.10 8.84
N ALA A 53 0.42 21.79 8.70
CA ALA A 53 0.60 20.82 9.77
C ALA A 53 2.08 20.73 10.23
N GLU A 54 3.02 20.73 9.31
CA GLU A 54 4.48 20.78 9.61
C GLU A 54 4.86 22.05 10.38
N LYS A 55 4.29 23.20 10.01
CA LYS A 55 4.55 24.45 10.72
C LYS A 55 4.00 24.41 12.16
N ILE A 56 2.78 23.88 12.33
CA ILE A 56 2.22 23.67 13.67
C ILE A 56 3.12 22.72 14.48
N LEU A 57 3.53 21.58 13.88
CA LEU A 57 4.42 20.64 14.54
C LEU A 57 5.74 21.29 14.97
N PHE A 58 6.34 22.09 14.12
CA PHE A 58 7.58 22.84 14.45
C PHE A 58 7.42 23.74 15.67
N GLU A 59 6.26 24.37 15.85
CA GLU A 59 6.00 25.28 16.96
C GLU A 59 5.70 24.53 18.28
N ILE A 60 5.07 23.36 18.22
CA ILE A 60 4.64 22.63 19.43
C ILE A 60 5.58 21.51 19.86
N GLU A 61 6.47 21.05 18.97
CA GLU A 61 7.36 19.93 19.26
C GLU A 61 8.45 20.31 20.27
N THR A 62 8.42 19.66 21.42
CA THR A 62 9.37 19.95 22.53
C THR A 62 10.40 18.83 22.76
N SER A 63 10.30 17.70 22.06
CA SER A 63 11.18 16.55 22.27
C SER A 63 11.44 15.78 20.97
N LYS A 64 12.68 15.32 20.80
CA LYS A 64 13.11 14.36 19.76
C LYS A 64 13.41 12.97 20.35
N SER A 65 12.83 12.63 21.49
CA SER A 65 13.00 11.31 22.09
C SER A 65 12.43 10.20 21.21
N TYR A 66 13.05 9.02 21.28
CA TYR A 66 12.53 7.84 20.57
C TYR A 66 11.10 7.51 20.98
N LYS A 67 10.27 7.14 20.02
CA LYS A 67 8.99 6.46 20.25
C LYS A 67 9.23 4.97 20.53
N THR A 68 8.18 4.21 20.74
CA THR A 68 8.26 2.75 20.88
C THR A 68 8.60 2.08 19.53
N PRO A 69 9.03 0.81 19.49
CA PRO A 69 9.18 0.08 18.24
C PRO A 69 7.88 -0.04 17.42
N ALA A 70 6.72 0.02 18.07
CA ALA A 70 5.41 0.11 17.41
C ALA A 70 5.19 1.47 16.70
N GLY A 71 6.02 2.47 16.99
CA GLY A 71 5.92 3.82 16.46
C GLY A 71 4.81 4.64 17.12
N ASN A 72 4.11 5.42 16.33
CA ASN A 72 3.11 6.39 16.77
C ASN A 72 1.71 5.76 16.77
N SER A 73 1.21 5.41 17.94
CA SER A 73 -0.11 4.75 18.10
C SER A 73 -1.28 5.63 17.65
N LYS A 74 -1.16 6.96 17.82
CA LYS A 74 -2.17 7.92 17.39
C LYS A 74 -2.27 7.94 15.86
N TYR A 75 -1.13 7.95 15.17
CA TYR A 75 -1.07 7.82 13.72
C TYR A 75 -1.69 6.50 13.25
N CYS A 76 -1.35 5.39 13.90
CA CYS A 76 -1.93 4.09 13.57
C CYS A 76 -3.47 4.12 13.68
N LYS A 77 -4.01 4.70 14.75
CA LYS A 77 -5.44 4.86 14.93
C LYS A 77 -6.06 5.72 13.82
N ASN A 78 -5.49 6.90 13.54
CA ASN A 78 -6.03 7.81 12.54
C ASN A 78 -6.03 7.19 11.13
N ILE A 79 -4.99 6.42 10.78
CA ILE A 79 -4.93 5.71 9.48
C ILE A 79 -5.92 4.53 9.45
N LEU A 80 -6.08 3.79 10.54
CA LEU A 80 -7.10 2.74 10.61
C LEU A 80 -8.51 3.31 10.49
N ASP A 81 -8.82 4.44 11.14
CA ASP A 81 -10.09 5.14 11.00
C ASP A 81 -10.35 5.54 9.54
N LEU A 82 -9.32 6.03 8.84
CA LEU A 82 -9.40 6.41 7.43
C LEU A 82 -9.65 5.21 6.50
N VAL A 83 -9.00 4.07 6.76
CA VAL A 83 -9.08 2.87 5.90
C VAL A 83 -10.32 2.04 6.20
N LEU A 84 -10.54 1.69 7.46
CA LEU A 84 -11.58 0.75 7.89
C LEU A 84 -12.93 1.45 8.20
N GLY A 85 -12.86 2.69 8.65
CA GLY A 85 -14.01 3.40 9.17
C GLY A 85 -14.39 2.98 10.58
N LYS A 86 -15.06 3.89 11.30
CA LYS A 86 -15.39 3.71 12.71
C LYS A 86 -16.22 2.46 12.99
N ALA A 87 -17.17 2.14 12.12
CA ALA A 87 -18.05 0.98 12.33
C ALA A 87 -17.28 -0.36 12.43
N ILE A 88 -16.31 -0.61 11.53
CA ILE A 88 -15.50 -1.81 11.57
C ILE A 88 -14.55 -1.81 12.78
N ILE A 89 -14.00 -0.64 13.13
CA ILE A 89 -13.12 -0.53 14.29
C ILE A 89 -13.88 -0.80 15.59
N ASP A 90 -15.07 -0.25 15.74
CA ASP A 90 -15.93 -0.48 16.90
C ASP A 90 -16.36 -1.95 17.01
N GLU A 91 -16.65 -2.62 15.88
CA GLU A 91 -17.03 -4.03 15.81
C GLU A 91 -15.85 -4.96 16.15
N ARG A 92 -14.66 -4.70 15.56
CA ARG A 92 -13.47 -5.54 15.77
C ARG A 92 -12.77 -5.27 17.10
N GLY A 93 -12.91 -4.06 17.65
CA GLY A 93 -12.41 -3.68 18.95
C GLY A 93 -10.94 -4.04 19.16
N ASP A 94 -10.64 -4.84 20.17
CA ASP A 94 -9.29 -5.30 20.53
C ASP A 94 -8.73 -6.44 19.65
N LYS A 95 -9.36 -6.70 18.50
CA LYS A 95 -8.94 -7.69 17.51
C LYS A 95 -8.05 -7.11 16.39
N ILE A 96 -7.72 -5.83 16.47
CA ILE A 96 -6.86 -5.13 15.52
C ILE A 96 -5.56 -4.78 16.22
N GLY A 97 -4.44 -5.34 15.75
CA GLY A 97 -3.10 -4.91 16.15
C GLY A 97 -2.41 -4.20 15.00
N SER A 98 -1.75 -3.07 15.28
CA SER A 98 -1.10 -2.28 14.25
C SER A 98 0.14 -1.58 14.75
N ILE A 99 1.11 -1.36 13.85
CA ILE A 99 2.30 -0.56 14.10
C ILE A 99 2.56 0.42 12.95
N GLN A 100 3.20 1.52 13.27
CA GLN A 100 3.76 2.42 12.26
C GLN A 100 4.99 1.79 11.60
N ILE A 101 5.15 2.02 10.30
CA ILE A 101 6.26 1.50 9.50
C ILE A 101 6.89 2.60 8.61
N PRO A 102 8.16 2.48 8.20
CA PRO A 102 8.77 3.41 7.26
C PRO A 102 8.33 3.14 5.79
N GLY A 103 7.00 3.21 5.54
CA GLY A 103 6.37 3.01 4.23
C GLY A 103 6.08 1.55 3.88
N ALA A 104 5.26 1.34 2.82
CA ALA A 104 4.73 0.02 2.45
C ALA A 104 5.79 -1.06 2.20
N GLY A 105 6.98 -0.71 1.69
CA GLY A 105 8.04 -1.71 1.47
C GLY A 105 8.44 -2.47 2.73
N SER A 106 8.54 -1.79 3.89
CA SER A 106 8.75 -2.47 5.17
C SER A 106 7.54 -3.27 5.62
N GLY A 107 6.32 -2.81 5.30
CA GLY A 107 5.09 -3.56 5.56
C GLY A 107 5.04 -4.88 4.80
N LEU A 108 5.41 -4.88 3.51
CA LEU A 108 5.53 -6.11 2.72
C LEU A 108 6.54 -7.08 3.33
N ARG A 109 7.66 -6.58 3.84
CA ARG A 109 8.66 -7.41 4.49
C ARG A 109 8.14 -7.99 5.82
N ILE A 110 7.50 -7.18 6.66
CA ILE A 110 6.89 -7.62 7.91
C ILE A 110 5.80 -8.68 7.63
N ALA A 111 4.90 -8.41 6.69
CA ALA A 111 3.87 -9.37 6.28
C ALA A 111 4.47 -10.67 5.76
N GLY A 112 5.56 -10.61 4.99
CA GLY A 112 6.29 -11.78 4.53
C GLY A 112 6.84 -12.63 5.68
N GLU A 113 7.41 -12.03 6.72
CA GLU A 113 7.87 -12.74 7.93
C GLU A 113 6.69 -13.31 8.74
N LEU A 114 5.59 -12.57 8.87
CA LEU A 114 4.37 -13.05 9.54
C LEU A 114 3.82 -14.31 8.85
N ILE A 115 3.67 -14.26 7.53
CA ILE A 115 3.18 -15.39 6.72
C ILE A 115 4.12 -16.59 6.88
N LYS A 116 5.43 -16.37 6.76
CA LYS A 116 6.44 -17.42 6.92
C LYS A 116 6.40 -18.10 8.30
N ASN A 117 6.18 -17.31 9.34
CA ASN A 117 6.27 -17.80 10.71
C ASN A 117 4.95 -18.42 11.20
N ASN A 118 3.81 -18.05 10.63
CA ASN A 118 2.50 -18.43 11.09
C ASN A 118 1.72 -19.34 10.16
N LEU A 119 2.01 -19.33 8.83
CA LEU A 119 1.32 -20.21 7.88
C LEU A 119 2.16 -21.45 7.55
N GLU A 120 1.50 -22.61 7.56
CA GLU A 120 2.14 -23.90 7.34
C GLU A 120 2.76 -24.00 5.92
N ASN A 121 2.03 -23.57 4.90
CA ASN A 121 2.44 -23.71 3.50
C ASN A 121 3.52 -22.71 3.09
N LYS A 122 3.71 -21.63 3.84
CA LYS A 122 4.65 -20.53 3.51
C LYS A 122 4.56 -20.08 2.05
N LEU A 123 3.32 -20.05 1.53
CA LEU A 123 3.01 -19.72 0.15
C LEU A 123 2.20 -18.43 0.10
N ILE A 124 2.58 -17.57 -0.84
CA ILE A 124 1.79 -16.39 -1.22
C ILE A 124 1.54 -16.37 -2.72
N SER A 125 0.28 -16.20 -3.11
CA SER A 125 -0.13 -15.94 -4.48
C SER A 125 -0.19 -14.44 -4.73
N ILE A 126 0.47 -13.96 -5.77
CA ILE A 126 0.55 -12.54 -6.13
C ILE A 126 -0.07 -12.30 -7.50
N PRO A 127 -0.65 -11.11 -7.78
CA PRO A 127 -1.25 -10.82 -9.08
C PRO A 127 -0.22 -10.83 -10.21
N ASP A 128 -0.65 -11.21 -11.40
CA ASP A 128 0.14 -11.14 -12.63
C ASP A 128 -0.56 -10.24 -13.66
N PRO A 129 0.05 -9.10 -14.04
CA PRO A 129 1.29 -8.51 -13.53
C PRO A 129 1.17 -7.91 -12.12
N THR A 130 2.31 -7.61 -11.50
CA THR A 130 2.38 -6.93 -10.20
C THR A 130 3.57 -5.97 -10.12
N TRP A 131 3.67 -5.17 -9.06
CA TRP A 131 4.84 -4.35 -8.82
C TRP A 131 6.10 -5.20 -8.65
N GLY A 132 7.10 -4.96 -9.50
CA GLY A 132 8.26 -5.84 -9.65
C GLY A 132 9.08 -6.14 -8.38
N GLN A 133 8.93 -5.33 -7.31
CA GLN A 133 9.62 -5.57 -6.05
C GLN A 133 8.89 -6.58 -5.15
N GLN A 134 7.59 -6.77 -5.31
CA GLN A 134 6.81 -7.68 -4.44
C GLN A 134 7.30 -9.13 -4.51
N PRO A 135 7.47 -9.76 -5.70
CA PRO A 135 7.98 -11.13 -5.78
C PRO A 135 9.36 -11.28 -5.15
N PHE A 136 10.22 -10.28 -5.33
CA PHE A 136 11.56 -10.27 -4.76
C PHE A 136 11.51 -10.22 -3.22
N MET A 137 10.71 -9.32 -2.65
CA MET A 137 10.57 -9.17 -1.20
C MET A 137 10.06 -10.44 -0.54
N PHE A 138 9.01 -11.06 -1.08
CA PHE A 138 8.44 -12.28 -0.52
C PHE A 138 9.40 -13.49 -0.64
N LYS A 139 10.08 -13.64 -1.78
CA LYS A 139 11.12 -14.67 -1.92
C LYS A 139 12.26 -14.46 -0.91
N LYS A 140 12.66 -13.22 -0.64
CA LYS A 140 13.68 -12.90 0.38
C LYS A 140 13.19 -13.12 1.82
N SER A 141 11.88 -13.04 2.07
CA SER A 141 11.28 -13.49 3.34
C SER A 141 11.25 -15.03 3.47
N GLY A 142 11.58 -15.78 2.42
CA GLY A 142 11.57 -17.24 2.42
C GLY A 142 10.23 -17.86 2.06
N LEU A 143 9.33 -17.09 1.42
CA LEU A 143 8.05 -17.58 0.95
C LEU A 143 8.17 -18.24 -0.44
N LYS A 144 7.35 -19.25 -0.66
CA LYS A 144 7.03 -19.74 -2.00
C LYS A 144 6.08 -18.73 -2.65
N VAL A 145 6.49 -18.15 -3.77
CA VAL A 145 5.70 -17.18 -4.52
C VAL A 145 5.17 -17.82 -5.78
N ILE A 146 3.86 -17.76 -5.98
CA ILE A 146 3.18 -18.15 -7.20
C ILE A 146 2.37 -16.98 -7.73
N ASN A 147 1.95 -17.03 -8.98
CA ASN A 147 1.12 -16.00 -9.58
C ASN A 147 -0.33 -16.48 -9.67
N HIS A 148 -1.29 -15.54 -9.56
CA HIS A 148 -2.64 -15.70 -10.03
C HIS A 148 -2.92 -14.70 -11.14
N THR A 149 -3.77 -15.08 -12.07
CA THR A 149 -4.22 -14.20 -13.15
C THR A 149 -4.89 -12.97 -12.56
N TYR A 150 -4.55 -11.79 -13.06
CA TYR A 150 -5.19 -10.54 -12.68
C TYR A 150 -5.62 -9.72 -13.89
N TYR A 151 -4.75 -9.62 -14.90
CA TYR A 151 -4.97 -8.73 -16.03
C TYR A 151 -4.63 -9.40 -17.36
N ASN A 152 -5.54 -9.29 -18.33
CA ASN A 152 -5.28 -9.72 -19.69
C ASN A 152 -4.62 -8.59 -20.47
N GLN A 153 -3.32 -8.74 -20.74
CA GLN A 153 -2.52 -7.71 -21.44
C GLN A 153 -2.84 -7.60 -22.95
N GLU A 154 -3.35 -8.66 -23.56
CA GLU A 154 -3.69 -8.65 -24.99
C GLU A 154 -4.96 -7.83 -25.26
N ASN A 155 -5.93 -7.95 -24.36
CA ASN A 155 -7.25 -7.32 -24.51
C ASN A 155 -7.44 -6.12 -23.54
N ASN A 156 -6.47 -5.81 -22.70
CA ASN A 156 -6.43 -4.67 -21.77
C ASN A 156 -7.63 -4.61 -20.81
N PHE A 157 -7.91 -5.71 -20.13
CA PHE A 157 -8.98 -5.77 -19.12
C PHE A 157 -8.57 -6.61 -17.89
N LEU A 158 -9.26 -6.37 -16.77
CA LEU A 158 -9.18 -7.19 -15.56
C LEU A 158 -9.77 -8.57 -15.82
N ASP A 159 -8.97 -9.61 -15.79
CA ASP A 159 -9.39 -11.00 -16.05
C ASP A 159 -9.90 -11.67 -14.78
N PHE A 160 -11.05 -11.22 -14.31
CA PHE A 160 -11.60 -11.63 -13.03
C PHE A 160 -11.98 -13.10 -12.99
N ASP A 161 -12.52 -13.65 -14.09
CA ASP A 161 -12.95 -15.05 -14.15
C ASP A 161 -11.75 -16.00 -13.97
N ASN A 162 -10.65 -15.74 -14.66
CA ASN A 162 -9.43 -16.52 -14.49
C ASN A 162 -8.76 -16.27 -13.12
N MET A 163 -8.80 -15.04 -12.58
CA MET A 163 -8.41 -14.76 -11.21
C MET A 163 -9.14 -15.69 -10.22
N ILE A 164 -10.46 -15.73 -10.28
CA ILE A 164 -11.29 -16.59 -9.42
C ILE A 164 -10.95 -18.08 -9.61
N ASN A 165 -10.70 -18.52 -10.84
CA ASN A 165 -10.31 -19.90 -11.13
C ASN A 165 -8.95 -20.25 -10.51
N ASP A 166 -8.00 -19.30 -10.49
CA ASP A 166 -6.69 -19.51 -9.84
C ASP A 166 -6.82 -19.49 -8.31
N LEU A 167 -7.62 -18.58 -7.75
CA LEU A 167 -7.86 -18.53 -6.31
C LEU A 167 -8.48 -19.85 -5.78
N LYS A 168 -9.38 -20.45 -6.54
CA LYS A 168 -9.98 -21.75 -6.18
C LYS A 168 -8.98 -22.92 -6.10
N LYS A 169 -7.77 -22.76 -6.63
CA LYS A 169 -6.68 -23.77 -6.54
C LYS A 169 -5.85 -23.62 -5.27
N LEU A 170 -5.93 -22.47 -4.60
CA LEU A 170 -5.24 -22.22 -3.32
C LEU A 170 -5.85 -23.09 -2.21
N LYS A 171 -5.06 -23.35 -1.17
CA LYS A 171 -5.43 -24.22 -0.06
C LYS A 171 -5.45 -23.45 1.24
N SER A 172 -6.08 -24.04 2.25
CA SER A 172 -6.02 -23.51 3.61
C SER A 172 -4.55 -23.36 4.05
N GLY A 173 -4.25 -22.20 4.63
CA GLY A 173 -2.89 -21.84 5.01
C GLY A 173 -2.01 -21.25 3.90
N ASP A 174 -2.56 -21.00 2.70
CA ASP A 174 -1.95 -20.14 1.70
C ASP A 174 -2.34 -18.67 1.95
N ALA A 175 -1.53 -17.74 1.43
CA ALA A 175 -1.85 -16.31 1.43
C ALA A 175 -2.09 -15.81 0.01
N ILE A 176 -2.88 -14.72 -0.12
CA ILE A 176 -3.09 -14.01 -1.37
C ILE A 176 -2.77 -12.53 -1.18
N LEU A 177 -1.97 -11.95 -2.09
CA LEU A 177 -1.75 -10.51 -2.17
C LEU A 177 -2.81 -9.86 -3.04
N LEU A 178 -3.42 -8.79 -2.52
CA LEU A 178 -4.39 -7.95 -3.21
C LEU A 178 -3.94 -6.49 -3.13
N HIS A 179 -4.00 -5.73 -4.23
CA HIS A 179 -3.82 -4.29 -4.19
C HIS A 179 -5.14 -3.63 -3.80
N GLY A 180 -5.11 -2.75 -2.80
CA GLY A 180 -6.32 -2.15 -2.24
C GLY A 180 -7.08 -1.26 -3.23
N CYS A 181 -6.34 -0.47 -4.02
CA CYS A 181 -6.83 0.35 -5.13
C CYS A 181 -5.68 0.71 -6.06
N CYS A 182 -6.00 1.22 -7.26
CA CYS A 182 -5.02 1.67 -8.26
C CYS A 182 -3.94 0.61 -8.50
N HIS A 183 -4.38 -0.58 -8.90
CA HIS A 183 -3.49 -1.74 -9.07
C HIS A 183 -2.23 -1.39 -9.88
N ASN A 184 -1.07 -1.65 -9.32
CA ASN A 184 0.21 -1.39 -9.96
C ASN A 184 0.76 -2.67 -10.65
N PRO A 185 0.90 -2.72 -12.01
CA PRO A 185 1.00 -1.55 -12.90
C PRO A 185 -0.26 -1.21 -13.71
N THR A 186 -1.36 -1.96 -13.62
CA THR A 186 -2.44 -1.91 -14.62
C THR A 186 -3.43 -0.77 -14.43
N GLY A 187 -3.60 -0.28 -13.20
CA GLY A 187 -4.64 0.70 -12.86
C GLY A 187 -6.07 0.12 -12.94
N ALA A 188 -6.23 -1.19 -13.10
CA ALA A 188 -7.51 -1.87 -13.11
C ALA A 188 -7.83 -2.38 -11.70
N ASP A 189 -8.98 -2.02 -11.17
CA ASP A 189 -9.37 -2.33 -9.79
C ASP A 189 -10.61 -3.24 -9.76
N LEU A 190 -10.69 -4.05 -8.71
CA LEU A 190 -11.85 -4.87 -8.40
C LEU A 190 -13.04 -3.99 -8.01
N THR A 191 -14.24 -4.31 -8.49
CA THR A 191 -15.48 -3.72 -7.96
C THR A 191 -15.77 -4.24 -6.55
N VAL A 192 -16.63 -3.56 -5.79
CA VAL A 192 -17.03 -3.99 -4.44
C VAL A 192 -17.61 -5.41 -4.46
N ASP A 193 -18.41 -5.75 -5.47
CA ASP A 193 -18.96 -7.10 -5.63
C ASP A 193 -17.89 -8.15 -5.93
N GLN A 194 -16.86 -7.79 -6.69
CA GLN A 194 -15.71 -8.67 -6.94
C GLN A 194 -14.87 -8.87 -5.66
N TRP A 195 -14.70 -7.82 -4.86
CA TRP A 195 -14.07 -7.92 -3.53
C TRP A 195 -14.85 -8.89 -2.63
N GLU A 196 -16.19 -8.84 -2.63
CA GLU A 196 -17.03 -9.76 -1.87
C GLU A 196 -16.84 -11.22 -2.33
N GLN A 197 -16.77 -11.45 -3.64
CA GLN A 197 -16.54 -12.79 -4.18
C GLN A 197 -15.16 -13.34 -3.78
N VAL A 198 -14.10 -12.51 -3.86
CA VAL A 198 -12.76 -12.88 -3.40
C VAL A 198 -12.77 -13.20 -1.90
N ALA A 199 -13.41 -12.36 -1.08
CA ALA A 199 -13.53 -12.57 0.36
C ALA A 199 -14.23 -13.90 0.71
N ASN A 200 -15.32 -14.21 0.02
CA ASN A 200 -16.05 -15.47 0.21
C ASN A 200 -15.21 -16.71 -0.16
N ILE A 201 -14.37 -16.61 -1.19
CA ILE A 201 -13.41 -17.69 -1.53
C ILE A 201 -12.36 -17.83 -0.44
N CYS A 202 -11.78 -16.72 0.03
CA CYS A 202 -10.80 -16.72 1.09
C CYS A 202 -11.38 -17.35 2.37
N LEU A 203 -12.58 -16.96 2.78
CA LEU A 203 -13.28 -17.52 3.92
C LEU A 203 -13.51 -19.03 3.75
N LYS A 204 -14.08 -19.45 2.61
CA LYS A 204 -14.43 -20.85 2.36
C LYS A 204 -13.22 -21.77 2.35
N GLN A 205 -12.07 -21.30 1.83
CA GLN A 205 -10.88 -22.11 1.65
C GLN A 205 -9.84 -21.92 2.75
N GLY A 206 -10.03 -20.97 3.68
CA GLY A 206 -9.06 -20.66 4.73
C GLY A 206 -7.77 -20.02 4.17
N ILE A 207 -7.91 -19.16 3.17
CA ILE A 207 -6.81 -18.38 2.57
C ILE A 207 -6.68 -17.08 3.34
N LEU A 208 -5.45 -16.68 3.67
CA LEU A 208 -5.17 -15.40 4.33
C LEU A 208 -5.05 -14.28 3.29
N PRO A 209 -5.97 -13.29 3.25
CA PRO A 209 -5.79 -12.10 2.45
C PRO A 209 -4.69 -11.20 3.04
N PHE A 210 -3.85 -10.68 2.17
CA PHE A 210 -2.90 -9.61 2.45
C PHE A 210 -3.15 -8.44 1.49
N ILE A 211 -3.48 -7.28 2.03
CA ILE A 211 -3.83 -6.09 1.26
C ILE A 211 -2.68 -5.10 1.27
N ASP A 212 -2.24 -4.68 0.07
CA ASP A 212 -1.27 -3.60 -0.12
C ASP A 212 -2.00 -2.33 -0.61
N LEU A 213 -2.19 -1.36 0.30
CA LEU A 213 -2.90 -0.11 0.04
C LEU A 213 -1.92 1.06 -0.03
N VAL A 214 -1.64 1.54 -1.25
CA VAL A 214 -0.60 2.54 -1.49
C VAL A 214 -1.15 3.85 -2.07
N TYR A 215 -2.35 3.84 -2.68
CA TYR A 215 -2.86 4.92 -3.51
C TYR A 215 -4.24 5.43 -3.09
N GLN A 216 -4.67 5.22 -1.86
CA GLN A 216 -5.98 5.68 -1.36
C GLN A 216 -6.18 7.18 -1.64
N GLY A 217 -7.31 7.51 -2.25
CA GLY A 217 -7.69 8.86 -2.65
C GLY A 217 -7.29 9.24 -4.08
N LEU A 218 -6.54 8.37 -4.79
CA LEU A 218 -6.08 8.63 -6.17
C LEU A 218 -6.81 7.79 -7.24
N GLY A 219 -7.66 6.86 -6.82
CA GLY A 219 -8.51 6.07 -7.71
C GLY A 219 -9.82 6.79 -8.02
N ILE A 220 -10.83 6.58 -7.19
CA ILE A 220 -12.15 7.21 -7.29
C ILE A 220 -12.31 8.30 -6.23
N GLY A 221 -11.84 8.05 -5.01
CA GLY A 221 -11.92 8.95 -3.88
C GLY A 221 -11.40 8.30 -2.60
N VAL A 222 -11.20 9.09 -1.55
CA VAL A 222 -10.61 8.62 -0.28
C VAL A 222 -11.48 7.53 0.38
N GLU A 223 -12.80 7.68 0.34
CA GLU A 223 -13.75 6.73 0.90
C GLU A 223 -14.03 5.56 -0.07
N GLU A 224 -14.19 5.86 -1.35
CA GLU A 224 -14.55 4.89 -2.37
C GLU A 224 -13.46 3.85 -2.60
N ASP A 225 -12.20 4.26 -2.54
CA ASP A 225 -11.04 3.39 -2.78
C ASP A 225 -10.86 2.28 -1.72
N VAL A 226 -11.52 2.40 -0.58
CA VAL A 226 -11.42 1.42 0.53
C VAL A 226 -12.70 0.60 0.75
N LEU A 227 -13.78 0.84 -0.01
CA LEU A 227 -15.03 0.10 0.16
C LEU A 227 -14.87 -1.41 -0.03
N GLY A 228 -14.05 -1.83 -1.01
CA GLY A 228 -13.75 -3.24 -1.23
C GLY A 228 -12.97 -3.87 -0.08
N ILE A 229 -12.02 -3.14 0.49
CA ILE A 229 -11.26 -3.56 1.68
C ILE A 229 -12.20 -3.74 2.87
N ARG A 230 -13.07 -2.76 3.12
CA ARG A 230 -14.05 -2.81 4.22
C ARG A 230 -14.99 -4.01 4.07
N LYS A 231 -15.45 -4.27 2.83
CA LYS A 231 -16.28 -5.43 2.53
C LYS A 231 -15.57 -6.75 2.82
N LEU A 232 -14.30 -6.87 2.41
CA LEU A 232 -13.50 -8.06 2.68
C LEU A 232 -13.28 -8.27 4.18
N VAL A 233 -12.90 -7.23 4.91
CA VAL A 233 -12.64 -7.30 6.38
C VAL A 233 -13.87 -7.74 7.15
N GLN A 234 -15.08 -7.39 6.71
CA GLN A 234 -16.32 -7.84 7.34
C GLN A 234 -16.61 -9.33 7.13
N ILE A 235 -16.05 -9.95 6.10
CA ILE A 235 -16.32 -11.35 5.72
C ILE A 235 -15.26 -12.31 6.24
N VAL A 236 -13.97 -11.93 6.11
CA VAL A 236 -12.89 -12.85 6.48
C VAL A 236 -12.53 -12.76 7.96
N PRO A 237 -12.14 -13.89 8.60
CA PRO A 237 -11.75 -13.88 10.01
C PRO A 237 -10.38 -13.25 10.25
N GLU A 238 -9.50 -13.29 9.27
CA GLU A 238 -8.13 -12.78 9.40
C GLU A 238 -7.69 -12.06 8.12
N VAL A 239 -6.97 -10.94 8.29
CA VAL A 239 -6.39 -10.18 7.19
C VAL A 239 -5.16 -9.42 7.63
N ILE A 240 -4.16 -9.31 6.76
CA ILE A 240 -3.02 -8.38 6.91
C ILE A 240 -3.27 -7.20 5.98
N ILE A 241 -3.05 -5.98 6.47
CA ILE A 241 -3.16 -4.75 5.67
C ILE A 241 -1.88 -3.95 5.84
N THR A 242 -1.24 -3.57 4.73
CA THR A 242 -0.20 -2.55 4.75
C THR A 242 -0.69 -1.28 4.04
N VAL A 243 -0.40 -0.13 4.63
CA VAL A 243 -0.82 1.18 4.12
C VAL A 243 0.38 2.07 3.95
N SER A 244 0.47 2.75 2.81
CA SER A 244 1.49 3.78 2.58
C SER A 244 0.88 5.17 2.62
N SER A 245 1.43 6.05 3.45
CA SER A 245 1.07 7.48 3.45
C SER A 245 1.78 8.28 2.37
N SER A 246 2.75 7.67 1.66
CA SER A 246 3.62 8.39 0.72
C SER A 246 2.86 9.13 -0.38
N LYS A 247 1.80 8.54 -0.96
CA LYS A 247 1.03 9.13 -2.06
C LYS A 247 -0.19 9.88 -1.55
N THR A 248 -0.93 9.27 -0.65
CA THR A 248 -2.15 9.83 -0.05
C THR A 248 -1.95 11.19 0.62
N PHE A 249 -0.77 11.40 1.22
CA PHE A 249 -0.40 12.67 1.86
C PHE A 249 0.74 13.42 1.15
N GLY A 250 1.28 12.89 0.05
CA GLY A 250 2.39 13.52 -0.68
C GLY A 250 3.74 13.51 0.06
N VAL A 251 3.90 12.70 1.09
CA VAL A 251 5.09 12.63 1.97
C VAL A 251 6.06 11.52 1.52
N TYR A 252 6.43 11.52 0.25
CA TYR A 252 7.20 10.44 -0.38
C TYR A 252 8.55 10.14 0.28
N ARG A 253 9.27 11.17 0.71
CA ARG A 253 10.62 11.06 1.29
C ARG A 253 10.62 10.83 2.79
N ASP A 254 9.53 11.13 3.49
CA ASP A 254 9.47 11.13 4.96
C ASP A 254 9.21 9.73 5.53
N ARG A 255 8.87 8.79 4.66
CA ARG A 255 8.80 7.34 4.91
C ARG A 255 7.85 6.99 6.05
N CYS A 256 6.54 7.11 5.81
CA CYS A 256 5.48 6.79 6.75
C CYS A 256 4.46 5.82 6.17
N GLY A 257 3.97 4.92 7.00
CA GLY A 257 2.96 3.92 6.67
C GLY A 257 2.52 3.15 7.90
N LEU A 258 1.65 2.17 7.69
CA LEU A 258 1.10 1.31 8.72
C LEU A 258 1.09 -0.14 8.24
N VAL A 259 1.30 -1.08 9.14
CA VAL A 259 0.91 -2.49 8.98
C VAL A 259 -0.04 -2.86 10.10
N ALA A 260 -1.14 -3.54 9.73
CA ALA A 260 -2.13 -4.03 10.68
C ALA A 260 -2.44 -5.51 10.43
N VAL A 261 -2.77 -6.21 11.49
CA VAL A 261 -3.34 -7.56 11.48
C VAL A 261 -4.69 -7.49 12.17
N ILE A 262 -5.69 -8.02 11.53
CA ILE A 262 -7.05 -8.15 12.06
C ILE A 262 -7.34 -9.64 12.20
N THR A 263 -7.91 -10.07 13.32
CA THR A 263 -8.25 -11.48 13.57
C THR A 263 -9.55 -11.60 14.36
N ASP A 264 -10.27 -12.70 14.18
CA ASP A 264 -11.44 -13.07 15.00
C ASP A 264 -11.11 -14.07 16.10
N VAL A 265 -9.85 -14.50 16.21
CA VAL A 265 -9.44 -15.47 17.21
C VAL A 265 -9.59 -14.87 18.62
N GLU A 266 -10.52 -15.42 19.41
CA GLU A 266 -10.87 -14.88 20.73
C GLU A 266 -9.69 -14.69 21.70
N LYS A 267 -8.71 -15.61 21.66
CA LYS A 267 -7.54 -15.58 22.54
C LYS A 267 -6.49 -14.56 22.13
N VAL A 268 -6.58 -14.02 20.90
CA VAL A 268 -5.61 -13.06 20.37
C VAL A 268 -6.15 -11.66 20.61
N LYS A 269 -5.34 -10.81 21.22
CA LYS A 269 -5.67 -9.41 21.53
C LYS A 269 -4.73 -8.46 20.80
N SER A 270 -5.17 -7.23 20.59
CA SER A 270 -4.41 -6.18 19.90
C SER A 270 -2.98 -6.04 20.43
N ASN A 271 -2.78 -6.06 21.74
CA ASN A 271 -1.45 -5.96 22.35
C ASN A 271 -0.52 -7.12 21.95
N SER A 272 -1.05 -8.34 21.81
CA SER A 272 -0.26 -9.50 21.37
C SER A 272 0.13 -9.37 19.90
N LEU A 273 -0.80 -8.89 19.06
CA LEU A 273 -0.54 -8.61 17.64
C LEU A 273 0.48 -7.48 17.47
N GLU A 274 0.32 -6.38 18.22
CA GLU A 274 1.26 -5.27 18.22
C GLU A 274 2.66 -5.69 18.67
N THR A 275 2.77 -6.51 19.71
CA THR A 275 4.04 -7.06 20.18
C THR A 275 4.70 -7.89 19.10
N MET A 276 3.98 -8.81 18.47
CA MET A 276 4.49 -9.67 17.40
C MET A 276 4.98 -8.84 16.20
N LEU A 277 4.21 -7.83 15.78
CA LEU A 277 4.60 -6.92 14.72
C LEU A 277 5.84 -6.09 15.08
N SER A 278 5.90 -5.59 16.32
CA SER A 278 7.00 -4.79 16.85
C SER A 278 8.31 -5.58 16.96
N GLU A 279 8.26 -6.87 17.30
CA GLU A 279 9.44 -7.73 17.32
C GLU A 279 10.06 -7.84 15.93
N ILE A 280 9.26 -8.11 14.89
CA ILE A 280 9.74 -8.17 13.50
C ILE A 280 10.27 -6.80 13.04
N ALA A 281 9.55 -5.72 13.35
CA ALA A 281 9.96 -4.36 13.00
C ALA A 281 11.31 -3.99 13.65
N ARG A 282 11.51 -4.39 14.91
CA ARG A 282 12.73 -4.16 15.65
C ARG A 282 13.96 -4.83 15.02
N GLU A 283 13.78 -6.02 14.46
CA GLU A 283 14.86 -6.71 13.72
C GLU A 283 15.19 -6.01 12.40
N LEU A 284 14.22 -5.33 11.77
CA LEU A 284 14.38 -4.75 10.44
C LEU A 284 14.92 -3.31 10.47
N TYR A 285 14.40 -2.46 11.35
CA TYR A 285 14.74 -1.03 11.37
C TYR A 285 14.71 -0.38 12.76
N PHE A 286 14.38 -1.12 13.79
CA PHE A 286 14.33 -0.73 15.20
C PHE A 286 13.16 0.22 15.54
N HIS A 287 13.14 1.46 15.02
CA HIS A 287 12.07 2.45 15.19
C HIS A 287 11.73 3.12 13.86
N PRO A 288 10.46 3.40 13.57
CA PRO A 288 10.09 4.19 12.41
C PRO A 288 10.37 5.68 12.63
N PRO A 289 10.57 6.48 11.55
CA PRO A 289 10.65 7.94 11.65
C PRO A 289 9.28 8.53 12.01
N ASP A 290 9.24 9.47 12.98
CA ASP A 290 7.99 9.97 13.56
C ASP A 290 7.46 11.27 12.94
N HIS A 291 8.32 12.08 12.30
CA HIS A 291 7.96 13.41 11.82
C HIS A 291 6.71 13.42 10.92
N ALA A 292 6.67 12.56 9.91
CA ALA A 292 5.50 12.46 9.03
C ALA A 292 4.26 11.93 9.76
N ALA A 293 4.42 11.03 10.74
CA ALA A 293 3.30 10.51 11.51
C ALA A 293 2.65 11.62 12.36
N GLU A 294 3.42 12.45 13.03
CA GLU A 294 2.91 13.59 13.80
C GLU A 294 2.30 14.66 12.88
N THR A 295 2.92 14.94 11.73
CA THR A 295 2.35 15.87 10.73
C THR A 295 0.96 15.38 10.26
N ILE A 296 0.82 14.09 9.96
CA ILE A 296 -0.44 13.48 9.52
C ILE A 296 -1.48 13.48 10.67
N ASN A 297 -1.07 13.28 11.91
CA ASN A 297 -1.96 13.39 13.06
C ASN A 297 -2.57 14.78 13.16
N ILE A 298 -1.74 15.82 13.13
CA ILE A 298 -2.19 17.21 13.17
C ILE A 298 -3.18 17.46 12.02
N LEU A 299 -2.84 17.01 10.80
CA LEU A 299 -3.68 17.20 9.63
C LEU A 299 -5.06 16.50 9.76
N LEU A 300 -5.09 15.25 10.25
CA LEU A 300 -6.33 14.48 10.31
C LEU A 300 -7.24 14.83 11.49
N GLU A 301 -6.69 15.41 12.55
CA GLU A 301 -7.44 15.81 13.75
C GLU A 301 -7.96 17.24 13.70
N ASP A 302 -7.41 18.08 12.86
CA ASP A 302 -7.91 19.43 12.59
C ASP A 302 -8.87 19.35 11.41
N GLU A 303 -10.15 19.70 11.64
CA GLU A 303 -11.22 19.58 10.64
C GLU A 303 -10.97 20.47 9.41
N ASP A 304 -10.39 21.66 9.60
CA ASP A 304 -10.08 22.58 8.49
C ASP A 304 -8.91 22.06 7.65
N LEU A 305 -7.85 21.59 8.28
CA LEU A 305 -6.71 20.99 7.57
C LEU A 305 -7.09 19.70 6.86
N LYS A 306 -7.93 18.87 7.48
CA LYS A 306 -8.45 17.65 6.87
C LYS A 306 -9.30 17.95 5.65
N TYR A 307 -10.17 18.96 5.75
CA TYR A 307 -10.96 19.44 4.62
C TYR A 307 -10.08 19.93 3.47
N ASP A 308 -9.09 20.78 3.77
CA ASP A 308 -8.13 21.28 2.78
C ASP A 308 -7.38 20.13 2.09
N TRP A 309 -6.92 19.14 2.86
CA TRP A 309 -6.29 17.95 2.32
C TRP A 309 -7.21 17.14 1.39
N LEU A 310 -8.48 16.96 1.77
CA LEU A 310 -9.46 16.29 0.91
C LEU A 310 -9.67 17.02 -0.42
N VAL A 311 -9.68 18.35 -0.41
CA VAL A 311 -9.76 19.17 -1.64
C VAL A 311 -8.50 19.03 -2.49
N GLU A 312 -7.32 19.03 -1.87
CA GLU A 312 -6.04 18.90 -2.58
C GLU A 312 -5.89 17.53 -3.23
N ILE A 313 -6.16 16.44 -2.52
CA ILE A 313 -6.05 15.07 -3.07
C ILE A 313 -7.08 14.82 -4.18
N ARG A 314 -8.30 15.34 -4.03
CA ARG A 314 -9.32 15.27 -5.06
C ARG A 314 -8.88 15.99 -6.35
N SER A 315 -8.31 17.19 -6.23
CA SER A 315 -7.77 17.93 -7.38
C SER A 315 -6.67 17.15 -8.09
N MET A 316 -5.81 16.45 -7.35
CA MET A 316 -4.79 15.57 -7.94
C MET A 316 -5.41 14.40 -8.68
N GLN A 317 -6.38 13.73 -8.08
CA GLN A 317 -7.11 12.61 -8.67
C GLN A 317 -7.82 13.03 -9.96
N GLU A 318 -8.56 14.12 -9.96
CA GLU A 318 -9.25 14.66 -11.14
C GLU A 318 -8.27 14.97 -12.29
N ARG A 319 -7.11 15.54 -11.97
CA ARG A 319 -6.06 15.79 -12.94
C ARG A 319 -5.50 14.50 -13.55
N ILE A 320 -5.22 13.48 -12.71
CA ILE A 320 -4.72 12.17 -13.17
C ILE A 320 -5.71 11.53 -14.14
N VAL A 321 -7.00 11.49 -13.78
CA VAL A 321 -8.06 10.94 -14.61
C VAL A 321 -8.19 11.71 -15.93
N SER A 322 -8.18 13.04 -15.87
CA SER A 322 -8.22 13.89 -17.07
C SER A 322 -7.07 13.63 -18.03
N LEU A 323 -5.82 13.50 -17.51
CA LEU A 323 -4.64 13.21 -18.32
C LEU A 323 -4.69 11.80 -18.93
N ARG A 324 -5.12 10.81 -18.17
CA ARG A 324 -5.31 9.43 -18.63
C ARG A 324 -6.28 9.37 -19.79
N ASN A 325 -7.45 10.01 -19.67
CA ASN A 325 -8.46 10.07 -20.72
C ASN A 325 -7.96 10.79 -21.98
N LYS A 326 -7.28 11.92 -21.81
CA LYS A 326 -6.67 12.65 -22.93
C LYS A 326 -5.65 11.79 -23.68
N LEU A 327 -4.78 11.09 -22.96
CA LEU A 327 -3.79 10.20 -23.57
C LEU A 327 -4.47 9.05 -24.33
N ALA A 328 -5.45 8.38 -23.74
CA ALA A 328 -6.18 7.29 -24.37
C ALA A 328 -6.86 7.74 -25.66
N ASN A 329 -7.59 8.86 -25.64
CA ASN A 329 -8.25 9.42 -26.82
C ASN A 329 -7.26 9.77 -27.93
N SER A 330 -6.14 10.43 -27.58
CA SER A 330 -5.11 10.82 -28.57
C SER A 330 -4.42 9.62 -29.20
N LEU A 331 -4.26 8.50 -28.47
CA LEU A 331 -3.72 7.26 -29.03
C LEU A 331 -4.72 6.57 -29.97
N GLN A 332 -6.02 6.56 -29.63
CA GLN A 332 -7.06 6.00 -30.48
C GLN A 332 -7.19 6.77 -31.81
N GLU A 333 -7.16 8.11 -31.77
CA GLU A 333 -7.20 8.96 -32.98
C GLU A 333 -6.01 8.66 -33.92
N LYS A 334 -4.80 8.45 -33.37
CA LYS A 334 -3.61 8.12 -34.16
C LYS A 334 -3.59 6.70 -34.74
N GLN A 335 -4.34 5.76 -34.18
CA GLN A 335 -4.46 4.41 -34.70
C GLN A 335 -5.48 4.31 -35.86
N GLN A 336 -6.35 5.33 -36.01
CA GLN A 336 -7.35 5.40 -37.08
C GLN A 336 -6.87 6.20 -38.32
N THR A 337 -5.69 6.81 -38.22
CA THR A 337 -4.99 7.54 -39.32
C THR A 337 -3.79 6.71 -39.79
#